data_b4dc0e117d4d4e351be7996cc9b22c09
#
_entry.id   b4dc0e117d4d4e351be7996cc9b22c09
#
_cell.length_a   1.000
_cell.length_b   1.000
_cell.length_c   1.000
_cell.angle_alpha   90.00
_cell.angle_beta   90.00
_cell.angle_gamma   90.00
#
_symmetry.space_group_name_H-M   'P 1'
#
loop_
_entity.id
_entity.type
_entity.pdbx_description
1 polymer ?
#
loop_
_entity_poly.entity_id
_entity_poly.type
_entity_poly.pdbx_seq_one_letter_code
_entity_poly.pdbx_strand_id
1 'polypeptide(L)'
;MRKNIWAALLISACTQIGAYAQNFDDFFTNKTLRVDYLFNGNAQKQEISLDELVSLPGWAGRRNFLDKLPLEGNGQIRMKDKTTGKVIYRTSFSSLFQEWVSEEEASRVTRGFENTFLLPYPKQPATVTIELKNVYHQTCASLTHEINPDDILIHQRGTTHITPHRYL
;
A
#
# COMPACT_ATOMS: atom_id res chain seq x y z
N MET A 1 70.39 4.69 -18.46
CA MET A 1 69.08 4.01 -18.58
C MET A 1 68.12 4.69 -17.60
N ARG A 2 67.19 5.54 -18.12
CA ARG A 2 66.20 6.23 -17.30
C ARG A 2 64.85 5.52 -17.50
N LYS A 3 64.31 4.90 -16.44
CA LYS A 3 62.97 4.28 -16.41
C LYS A 3 61.93 5.35 -16.06
N ASN A 4 61.11 5.72 -17.01
CA ASN A 4 59.97 6.59 -16.78
C ASN A 4 58.82 5.77 -16.19
N ILE A 5 58.46 6.06 -14.93
CA ILE A 5 57.28 5.49 -14.25
C ILE A 5 56.14 6.45 -14.52
N TRP A 6 55.19 6.07 -15.36
CA TRP A 6 53.91 6.76 -15.53
C TRP A 6 52.99 6.29 -14.43
N ALA A 7 52.72 7.17 -13.45
CA ALA A 7 51.71 6.93 -12.46
C ALA A 7 50.33 7.26 -13.07
N ALA A 8 49.55 6.26 -13.37
CA ALA A 8 48.15 6.40 -13.77
C ALA A 8 47.30 6.74 -12.56
N LEU A 9 46.84 8.00 -12.48
CA LEU A 9 45.92 8.47 -11.45
C LEU A 9 44.50 8.03 -11.88
N LEU A 10 43.99 6.93 -11.30
CA LEU A 10 42.61 6.51 -11.42
C LEU A 10 41.72 7.42 -10.52
N ILE A 11 41.12 8.43 -11.15
CA ILE A 11 40.07 9.24 -10.49
C ILE A 11 38.80 8.39 -10.48
N SER A 12 38.55 7.73 -9.34
CA SER A 12 37.26 7.09 -9.05
C SER A 12 36.22 8.18 -8.79
N ALA A 13 35.44 8.51 -9.81
CA ALA A 13 34.26 9.35 -9.64
C ALA A 13 33.19 8.55 -8.87
N CYS A 14 33.18 8.65 -7.54
CA CYS A 14 32.04 8.24 -6.72
C CYS A 14 30.84 9.13 -7.06
N THR A 15 30.01 8.69 -8.01
CA THR A 15 28.68 9.24 -8.16
C THR A 15 27.90 8.89 -6.90
N GLN A 16 27.80 9.83 -5.96
CA GLN A 16 26.86 9.74 -4.86
C GLN A 16 25.46 9.82 -5.46
N ILE A 17 24.82 8.68 -5.68
CA ILE A 17 23.39 8.59 -5.94
C ILE A 17 22.74 8.96 -4.60
N GLY A 18 22.47 10.25 -4.41
CA GLY A 18 21.71 10.74 -3.29
C GLY A 18 20.36 10.03 -3.29
N ALA A 19 20.10 9.22 -2.27
CA ALA A 19 18.77 8.67 -2.03
C ALA A 19 17.86 9.86 -1.65
N TYR A 20 17.27 10.50 -2.65
CA TYR A 20 16.25 11.51 -2.41
C TYR A 20 15.09 10.82 -1.69
N ALA A 21 14.87 11.20 -0.43
CA ALA A 21 13.68 10.79 0.30
C ALA A 21 12.45 11.20 -0.53
N GLN A 22 11.53 10.26 -0.74
CA GLN A 22 10.31 10.55 -1.47
C GLN A 22 9.51 11.62 -0.71
N ASN A 23 9.28 12.78 -1.34
CA ASN A 23 8.39 13.77 -0.79
C ASN A 23 6.95 13.30 -1.00
N PHE A 24 6.13 13.34 0.07
CA PHE A 24 4.71 12.98 0.02
C PHE A 24 3.96 13.75 -1.06
N ASP A 25 4.18 15.06 -1.13
CA ASP A 25 3.46 15.95 -2.02
C ASP A 25 3.80 15.77 -3.50
N ASP A 26 4.83 15.00 -3.85
CA ASP A 26 5.13 14.66 -5.25
C ASP A 26 4.12 13.62 -5.79
N PHE A 27 3.63 12.72 -4.96
CA PHE A 27 2.80 11.58 -5.37
C PHE A 27 1.37 11.63 -4.86
N PHE A 28 1.10 12.34 -3.76
CA PHE A 28 -0.17 12.27 -3.06
C PHE A 28 -0.80 13.64 -2.83
N THR A 29 -2.13 13.65 -2.78
CA THR A 29 -2.92 14.79 -2.30
C THR A 29 -3.13 14.67 -0.79
N ASN A 30 -3.59 15.75 -0.14
CA ASN A 30 -3.98 15.70 1.27
C ASN A 30 -5.39 15.08 1.44
N LYS A 31 -5.59 13.88 0.87
CA LYS A 31 -6.82 13.10 0.98
C LYS A 31 -6.47 11.66 1.35
N THR A 32 -7.43 10.94 1.88
CA THR A 32 -7.34 9.51 2.15
C THR A 32 -8.11 8.74 1.08
N LEU A 33 -7.50 7.69 0.54
CA LEU A 33 -8.17 6.66 -0.22
C LEU A 33 -8.52 5.52 0.76
N ARG A 34 -9.81 5.36 1.08
CA ARG A 34 -10.31 4.16 1.76
C ARG A 34 -10.52 3.08 0.70
N VAL A 35 -9.95 1.92 0.96
CA VAL A 35 -10.09 0.74 0.10
C VAL A 35 -10.66 -0.38 0.94
N ASP A 36 -11.80 -0.88 0.55
CA ASP A 36 -12.47 -2.00 1.20
C ASP A 36 -12.24 -3.27 0.38
N TYR A 37 -11.80 -4.33 1.06
CA TYR A 37 -11.59 -5.64 0.47
C TYR A 37 -12.37 -6.69 1.24
N LEU A 38 -12.84 -7.70 0.51
CA LEU A 38 -13.33 -8.95 1.07
C LEU A 38 -12.23 -10.00 0.97
N PHE A 39 -11.77 -10.52 2.12
CA PHE A 39 -10.93 -11.73 2.18
C PHE A 39 -11.83 -12.93 2.36
N ASN A 40 -11.75 -13.86 1.44
CA ASN A 40 -12.66 -14.98 1.36
C ASN A 40 -11.90 -16.30 1.20
N GLY A 41 -12.41 -17.37 1.78
CA GLY A 41 -11.80 -18.69 1.62
C GLY A 41 -11.81 -19.55 2.86
N ASN A 42 -10.83 -20.44 2.92
CA ASN A 42 -10.62 -21.44 3.97
C ASN A 42 -9.13 -21.76 4.11
N ALA A 43 -8.78 -22.78 4.90
CA ALA A 43 -7.38 -23.19 5.12
C ALA A 43 -6.65 -23.61 3.82
N GLN A 44 -7.36 -24.08 2.80
CA GLN A 44 -6.78 -24.59 1.56
C GLN A 44 -6.71 -23.54 0.45
N LYS A 45 -7.71 -22.64 0.38
CA LYS A 45 -7.82 -21.65 -0.69
C LYS A 45 -8.27 -20.30 -0.13
N GLN A 46 -7.53 -19.26 -0.46
CA GLN A 46 -7.80 -17.89 -0.05
C GLN A 46 -7.89 -16.98 -1.27
N GLU A 47 -8.82 -16.04 -1.25
CA GLU A 47 -9.07 -15.08 -2.32
C GLU A 47 -9.27 -13.69 -1.74
N ILE A 48 -8.94 -12.68 -2.54
CA ILE A 48 -9.15 -11.26 -2.22
C ILE A 48 -10.00 -10.66 -3.32
N SER A 49 -11.06 -9.95 -2.95
CA SER A 49 -11.87 -9.16 -3.87
C SER A 49 -11.87 -7.70 -3.44
N LEU A 50 -11.78 -6.79 -4.41
CA LEU A 50 -12.02 -5.36 -4.17
C LEU A 50 -13.53 -5.16 -4.04
N ASP A 51 -13.95 -4.43 -3.00
CA ASP A 51 -15.35 -4.09 -2.75
C ASP A 51 -15.62 -2.62 -3.09
N GLU A 52 -15.05 -1.68 -2.33
CA GLU A 52 -15.35 -0.25 -2.50
C GLU A 52 -14.08 0.61 -2.47
N LEU A 53 -14.11 1.71 -3.22
CA LEU A 53 -13.13 2.79 -3.19
C LEU A 53 -13.81 4.09 -2.76
N VAL A 54 -13.28 4.73 -1.73
CA VAL A 54 -13.85 5.98 -1.21
C VAL A 54 -12.75 7.02 -0.99
N SER A 55 -12.98 8.23 -1.46
CA SER A 55 -12.15 9.40 -1.17
C SER A 55 -12.67 10.11 0.07
N LEU A 56 -11.80 10.29 1.07
CA LEU A 56 -12.08 10.99 2.32
C LEU A 56 -11.21 12.25 2.42
N PRO A 57 -11.69 13.33 3.08
CA PRO A 57 -10.88 14.52 3.30
C PRO A 57 -9.76 14.27 4.31
N GLY A 58 -8.60 14.88 4.03
CA GLY A 58 -7.43 14.81 4.92
C GLY A 58 -6.69 13.47 4.87
N TRP A 59 -5.38 13.52 5.11
CA TRP A 59 -4.51 12.38 5.31
C TRP A 59 -3.84 12.48 6.68
N ALA A 60 -4.12 11.53 7.55
CA ALA A 60 -3.58 11.45 8.91
C ALA A 60 -2.42 10.46 9.09
N GLY A 61 -2.08 9.72 8.02
CA GLY A 61 -1.00 8.74 8.06
C GLY A 61 0.40 9.35 7.87
N ARG A 62 1.40 8.49 7.77
CA ARG A 62 2.79 8.91 7.59
C ARG A 62 3.01 9.62 6.26
N ARG A 63 3.94 10.60 6.27
CA ARG A 63 4.35 11.38 5.09
C ARG A 63 5.82 11.16 4.71
N ASN A 64 6.57 10.44 5.53
CA ASN A 64 7.98 10.13 5.29
C ASN A 64 8.19 8.62 5.18
N PHE A 65 9.29 8.21 4.53
CA PHE A 65 9.65 6.80 4.33
C PHE A 65 8.52 5.97 3.74
N LEU A 66 7.83 6.53 2.75
CA LEU A 66 6.59 5.98 2.20
C LEU A 66 6.79 4.62 1.54
N ASP A 67 7.95 4.38 0.94
CA ASP A 67 8.37 3.15 0.28
C ASP A 67 8.89 2.07 1.25
N LYS A 68 9.10 2.42 2.53
CA LYS A 68 9.60 1.49 3.56
C LYS A 68 8.45 0.76 4.24
N LEU A 69 8.73 -0.47 4.63
CA LEU A 69 7.83 -1.27 5.44
C LEU A 69 8.22 -1.12 6.92
N PRO A 70 7.43 -0.42 7.73
CA PRO A 70 7.82 -0.13 9.12
C PRO A 70 7.80 -1.38 10.01
N LEU A 71 6.87 -2.29 9.76
CA LEU A 71 6.69 -3.57 10.46
C LEU A 71 6.26 -4.61 9.45
N GLU A 72 6.52 -5.89 9.71
CA GLU A 72 5.98 -7.00 8.94
C GLU A 72 4.81 -7.63 9.70
N GLY A 73 3.64 -7.60 9.05
CA GLY A 73 2.45 -8.36 9.44
C GLY A 73 2.26 -9.58 8.53
N ASN A 74 1.13 -10.25 8.68
CA ASN A 74 0.75 -11.36 7.80
C ASN A 74 0.06 -10.88 6.49
N GLY A 75 0.01 -9.58 6.25
CA GLY A 75 -0.43 -8.97 5.00
C GLY A 75 0.36 -7.73 4.65
N GLN A 76 0.38 -7.39 3.37
CA GLN A 76 1.08 -6.22 2.84
C GLN A 76 0.26 -5.54 1.75
N ILE A 77 0.29 -4.20 1.75
CA ILE A 77 -0.20 -3.38 0.63
C ILE A 77 0.96 -2.59 0.06
N ARG A 78 1.05 -2.57 -1.27
CA ARG A 78 2.06 -1.82 -2.02
C ARG A 78 1.38 -1.04 -3.12
N MET A 79 1.64 0.28 -3.17
CA MET A 79 1.19 1.16 -4.24
C MET A 79 2.38 1.56 -5.11
N LYS A 80 2.21 1.44 -6.42
CA LYS A 80 3.19 1.88 -7.42
C LYS A 80 2.58 2.96 -8.31
N ASP A 81 3.37 3.96 -8.63
CA ASP A 81 3.05 4.87 -9.73
C ASP A 81 2.97 4.08 -11.05
N LYS A 82 1.87 4.23 -11.77
CA LYS A 82 1.60 3.42 -12.97
C LYS A 82 2.56 3.74 -14.11
N THR A 83 3.00 4.98 -14.21
CA THR A 83 3.86 5.46 -15.30
C THR A 83 5.31 5.00 -15.11
N THR A 84 5.85 5.15 -13.90
CA THR A 84 7.26 4.89 -13.61
C THR A 84 7.50 3.50 -13.04
N GLY A 85 6.46 2.81 -12.56
CA GLY A 85 6.56 1.54 -11.84
C GLY A 85 7.20 1.67 -10.44
N LYS A 86 7.54 2.91 -10.02
CA LYS A 86 8.17 3.18 -8.73
C LYS A 86 7.21 2.88 -7.58
N VAL A 87 7.70 2.22 -6.54
CA VAL A 87 6.92 2.05 -5.30
C VAL A 87 6.82 3.40 -4.61
N ILE A 88 5.59 3.91 -4.43
CA ILE A 88 5.29 5.20 -3.82
C ILE A 88 4.72 5.07 -2.41
N TYR A 89 4.16 3.92 -2.05
CA TYR A 89 3.68 3.65 -0.70
C TYR A 89 3.72 2.15 -0.38
N ARG A 90 4.02 1.81 0.88
CA ARG A 90 3.94 0.44 1.41
C ARG A 90 3.40 0.48 2.82
N THR A 91 2.58 -0.50 3.16
CA THR A 91 2.14 -0.74 4.54
C THR A 91 1.96 -2.23 4.76
N SER A 92 1.99 -2.67 6.01
CA SER A 92 1.64 -4.02 6.40
C SER A 92 0.48 -4.01 7.37
N PHE A 93 -0.16 -5.15 7.51
CA PHE A 93 -1.29 -5.35 8.41
C PHE A 93 -1.31 -6.78 8.91
N SER A 94 -2.11 -7.02 9.95
CA SER A 94 -2.57 -8.34 10.38
C SER A 94 -4.08 -8.38 10.28
N SER A 95 -4.65 -9.52 9.91
CA SER A 95 -6.09 -9.68 9.72
C SER A 95 -6.66 -10.83 10.54
N LEU A 96 -7.87 -10.67 11.02
CA LEU A 96 -8.64 -11.73 11.68
C LEU A 96 -8.88 -12.92 10.76
N PHE A 97 -8.98 -12.68 9.44
CA PHE A 97 -9.12 -13.75 8.46
C PHE A 97 -7.94 -14.73 8.52
N GLN A 98 -6.70 -14.21 8.58
CA GLN A 98 -5.52 -15.06 8.61
C GLN A 98 -5.31 -15.76 9.97
N GLU A 99 -5.78 -15.18 11.07
CA GLU A 99 -5.85 -15.84 12.36
C GLU A 99 -6.86 -16.99 12.29
N TRP A 100 -8.06 -16.73 11.81
CA TRP A 100 -9.11 -17.73 11.65
C TRP A 100 -8.73 -18.87 10.69
N VAL A 101 -8.01 -18.58 9.60
CA VAL A 101 -7.53 -19.59 8.64
C VAL A 101 -6.65 -20.66 9.31
N SER A 102 -6.02 -20.34 10.45
CA SER A 102 -5.21 -21.25 11.24
C SER A 102 -6.04 -22.15 12.18
N GLU A 103 -7.33 -21.88 12.34
CA GLU A 103 -8.22 -22.63 13.21
C GLU A 103 -8.76 -23.91 12.53
N GLU A 104 -9.13 -24.91 13.34
CA GLU A 104 -9.67 -26.16 12.84
C GLU A 104 -10.93 -25.97 11.99
N GLU A 105 -11.77 -25.00 12.32
CA GLU A 105 -12.99 -24.69 11.60
C GLU A 105 -12.70 -24.36 10.12
N ALA A 106 -11.63 -23.62 9.83
CA ALA A 106 -11.25 -23.21 8.48
C ALA A 106 -10.91 -24.40 7.55
N SER A 107 -10.65 -25.59 8.12
CA SER A 107 -10.47 -26.81 7.32
C SER A 107 -11.78 -27.34 6.70
N ARG A 108 -12.94 -26.92 7.22
CA ARG A 108 -14.28 -27.45 6.89
C ARG A 108 -15.24 -26.41 6.37
N VAL A 109 -15.01 -25.11 6.67
CA VAL A 109 -15.92 -24.01 6.36
C VAL A 109 -15.21 -22.96 5.54
N THR A 110 -15.93 -22.31 4.62
CA THR A 110 -15.49 -21.11 3.92
C THR A 110 -16.15 -19.88 4.55
N ARG A 111 -15.39 -18.83 4.82
CA ARG A 111 -15.88 -17.55 5.35
C ARG A 111 -15.34 -16.36 4.58
N GLY A 112 -16.07 -15.25 4.65
CA GLY A 112 -15.67 -13.93 4.15
C GLY A 112 -15.48 -12.96 5.31
N PHE A 113 -14.44 -12.11 5.22
CA PHE A 113 -14.11 -11.08 6.19
C PHE A 113 -13.92 -9.76 5.45
N GLU A 114 -14.71 -8.78 5.81
CA GLU A 114 -14.54 -7.40 5.32
C GLU A 114 -13.32 -6.76 5.99
N ASN A 115 -12.52 -6.07 5.19
CA ASN A 115 -11.32 -5.37 5.65
C ASN A 115 -11.24 -4.00 5.00
N THR A 116 -11.03 -2.97 5.82
CA THR A 116 -10.90 -1.59 5.38
C THR A 116 -9.47 -1.10 5.58
N PHE A 117 -8.89 -0.51 4.54
CA PHE A 117 -7.56 0.08 4.58
C PHE A 117 -7.60 1.54 4.18
N LEU A 118 -6.79 2.35 4.88
CA LEU A 118 -6.61 3.76 4.58
C LEU A 118 -5.24 3.96 3.94
N LEU A 119 -5.25 4.45 2.71
CA LEU A 119 -4.06 4.73 1.92
C LEU A 119 -4.00 6.23 1.59
N PRO A 120 -2.83 6.80 1.32
CA PRO A 120 -2.76 8.15 0.79
C PRO A 120 -3.35 8.19 -0.62
N TYR A 121 -4.10 9.24 -0.95
CA TYR A 121 -4.78 9.39 -2.24
C TYR A 121 -3.78 9.82 -3.32
N PRO A 122 -3.55 9.02 -4.37
CA PRO A 122 -2.56 9.32 -5.39
C PRO A 122 -2.98 10.51 -6.27
N LYS A 123 -2.01 11.28 -6.76
CA LYS A 123 -2.23 12.38 -7.72
C LYS A 123 -2.35 11.87 -9.16
N GLN A 124 -1.70 10.77 -9.47
CA GLN A 124 -1.63 10.15 -10.79
C GLN A 124 -2.10 8.69 -10.70
N PRO A 125 -2.48 8.08 -11.83
CA PRO A 125 -2.84 6.68 -11.85
C PRO A 125 -1.79 5.80 -11.19
N ALA A 126 -2.24 4.91 -10.30
CA ALA A 126 -1.41 4.03 -9.50
C ALA A 126 -1.91 2.59 -9.57
N THR A 127 -1.04 1.64 -9.28
CA THR A 127 -1.38 0.23 -9.14
C THR A 127 -1.22 -0.16 -7.68
N VAL A 128 -2.27 -0.73 -7.09
CA VAL A 128 -2.27 -1.25 -5.72
C VAL A 128 -2.23 -2.76 -5.78
N THR A 129 -1.26 -3.35 -5.07
CA THR A 129 -1.17 -4.79 -4.84
C THR A 129 -1.35 -5.06 -3.36
N ILE A 130 -2.30 -5.92 -3.01
CA ILE A 130 -2.50 -6.46 -1.66
C ILE A 130 -2.15 -7.95 -1.66
N GLU A 131 -1.45 -8.39 -0.63
CA GLU A 131 -0.98 -9.77 -0.46
C GLU A 131 -1.30 -10.27 0.95
N LEU A 132 -1.82 -11.50 1.05
CA LEU A 132 -1.91 -12.26 2.29
C LEU A 132 -0.77 -13.27 2.34
N LYS A 133 -0.13 -13.38 3.49
CA LYS A 133 1.03 -14.26 3.70
C LYS A 133 0.77 -15.22 4.87
N ASN A 134 1.27 -16.43 4.75
CA ASN A 134 1.26 -17.39 5.85
C ASN A 134 2.39 -17.11 6.85
N VAL A 135 2.46 -17.92 7.91
CA VAL A 135 3.49 -17.82 8.96
C VAL A 135 4.92 -18.03 8.46
N TYR A 136 5.10 -18.53 7.24
CA TYR A 136 6.40 -18.71 6.57
C TYR A 136 6.70 -17.56 5.58
N HIS A 137 5.93 -16.46 5.64
CA HIS A 137 6.01 -15.31 4.72
C HIS A 137 5.75 -15.63 3.24
N GLN A 138 5.12 -16.77 2.95
CA GLN A 138 4.72 -17.14 1.58
C GLN A 138 3.37 -16.52 1.27
N THR A 139 3.22 -15.98 0.05
CA THR A 139 1.96 -15.39 -0.41
C THR A 139 0.92 -16.47 -0.65
N CYS A 140 -0.21 -16.39 0.07
CA CYS A 140 -1.36 -17.29 -0.05
C CYS A 140 -2.43 -16.75 -1.00
N ALA A 141 -2.62 -15.44 -1.02
CA ALA A 141 -3.51 -14.75 -1.93
C ALA A 141 -2.94 -13.38 -2.30
N SER A 142 -3.24 -12.92 -3.50
CA SER A 142 -2.83 -11.60 -3.98
C SER A 142 -3.88 -11.04 -4.93
N LEU A 143 -4.14 -9.74 -4.82
CA LEU A 143 -4.94 -8.97 -5.77
C LEU A 143 -4.14 -7.75 -6.19
N THR A 144 -4.14 -7.47 -7.49
CA THR A 144 -3.61 -6.23 -8.06
C THR A 144 -4.71 -5.52 -8.82
N HIS A 145 -4.93 -4.25 -8.52
CA HIS A 145 -5.89 -3.41 -9.21
C HIS A 145 -5.34 -2.00 -9.44
N GLU A 146 -5.99 -1.26 -10.31
CA GLU A 146 -5.63 0.11 -10.64
C GLU A 146 -6.45 1.10 -9.83
N ILE A 147 -5.83 2.24 -9.51
CA ILE A 147 -6.48 3.43 -8.98
C ILE A 147 -6.29 4.53 -10.00
N ASN A 148 -7.38 4.98 -10.60
CA ASN A 148 -7.40 6.21 -11.38
C ASN A 148 -8.01 7.32 -10.50
N PRO A 149 -7.26 8.39 -10.13
CA PRO A 149 -7.78 9.46 -9.28
C PRO A 149 -9.03 10.16 -9.83
N ASP A 150 -9.21 10.11 -11.14
CA ASP A 150 -10.34 10.75 -11.85
C ASP A 150 -11.52 9.78 -12.09
N ASP A 151 -11.45 8.58 -11.53
CA ASP A 151 -12.51 7.58 -11.69
C ASP A 151 -13.76 8.01 -10.90
N ILE A 152 -14.88 8.11 -11.62
CA ILE A 152 -16.19 8.46 -11.03
C ILE A 152 -16.73 7.39 -10.08
N LEU A 153 -16.20 6.16 -10.14
CA LEU A 153 -16.58 5.08 -9.25
C LEU A 153 -15.92 5.19 -7.87
N ILE A 154 -14.94 6.08 -7.70
CA ILE A 154 -14.41 6.42 -6.38
C ILE A 154 -15.40 7.35 -5.67
N HIS A 155 -16.13 6.82 -4.71
CA HIS A 155 -17.13 7.58 -3.98
C HIS A 155 -16.49 8.72 -3.19
N GLN A 156 -16.96 9.96 -3.43
CA GLN A 156 -16.48 11.14 -2.70
C GLN A 156 -17.31 11.32 -1.42
N ARG A 157 -16.70 11.13 -0.25
CA ARG A 157 -17.33 11.49 1.03
C ARG A 157 -16.74 12.82 1.51
N GLY A 158 -17.57 13.86 1.49
CA GLY A 158 -17.25 15.16 2.09
C GLY A 158 -17.30 15.10 3.62
N THR A 159 -16.78 16.13 4.29
CA THR A 159 -17.09 16.40 5.68
C THR A 159 -18.59 16.70 5.78
N THR A 160 -19.36 15.82 6.38
CA THR A 160 -20.74 16.13 6.74
C THR A 160 -20.67 17.24 7.79
N HIS A 161 -21.00 18.48 7.41
CA HIS A 161 -21.28 19.53 8.39
C HIS A 161 -22.51 19.09 9.15
N ILE A 162 -22.31 18.51 10.33
CA ILE A 162 -23.39 18.33 11.29
C ILE A 162 -23.74 19.73 11.77
N THR A 163 -24.78 20.33 11.20
CA THR A 163 -25.34 21.55 11.73
C THR A 163 -25.89 21.19 13.13
N PRO A 164 -25.37 21.77 14.23
CA PRO A 164 -25.90 21.48 15.54
C PRO A 164 -27.35 21.91 15.55
N HIS A 165 -28.27 20.96 15.72
CA HIS A 165 -29.67 21.28 15.99
C HIS A 165 -29.72 22.03 17.29
N ARG A 166 -30.06 23.33 17.20
CA ARG A 166 -30.37 24.16 18.36
C ARG A 166 -31.72 23.69 18.86
N TYR A 167 -31.74 22.93 19.94
CA TYR A 167 -32.96 22.68 20.68
C TYR A 167 -33.39 24.01 21.32
N LEU A 168 -34.55 24.53 20.93
CA LEU A 168 -35.23 25.66 21.57
C LEU A 168 -35.93 25.18 22.83
#